data_f87ca5cbb1194aa9cf6936f88b316238
#
_entry.id   f87ca5cbb1194aa9cf6936f88b316238
#
_cell.length_a   1.000
_cell.length_b   1.000
_cell.length_c   1.000
_cell.angle_alpha   90.00
_cell.angle_beta   90.00
_cell.angle_gamma   90.00
#
_symmetry.space_group_name_H-M   'P 1'
#
loop_
_entity.id
_entity.type
_entity.pdbx_description
1 polymer ?
#
loop_
_entity_poly.entity_id
_entity_poly.type
_entity_poly.pdbx_seq_one_letter_code
_entity_poly.pdbx_strand_id
1 'polypeptide(L)'
;MQKNSPLHVLVIPTWYPNGEDKLIGVYHKLFCTALAEYGVKTNMLYVDRQGLSALPKYPTMQKVYEESNTGYVTYCRRMLDISKFSADAQLSAYCRTIEKLYKAYVKQHGKPDILHAHVTVPAGYAAAKLGEKYHIPVVITEHSSYFERFFEGSTAKYGLYAARHSVMTCVSGYMTDILKEKHNIPAEVLPNIGNTKAFRGAKKPKDPAHFRLTTVSALRPGKCVEDALQALKLLREQYPEKSFLYTIVGDGQEEALYKKTASALGLNDIVSFVGRKTESEIAEILSQTDALLMASDIETFGIPAVEALAAGVPVISTRCKGPESFLNDDCAELCNVHDPKDMEDAILRMAARSDTLDEAKIRAA
;
A
#
# COMPACT_ATOMS: atom_id res chain seq x y z
N MET A 1 -10.05 28.84 -24.40
CA MET A 1 -11.05 27.84 -24.78
C MET A 1 -11.09 26.79 -23.70
N GLN A 2 -12.10 26.79 -22.80
CA GLN A 2 -12.30 25.70 -21.87
C GLN A 2 -12.69 24.45 -22.66
N LYS A 3 -11.88 23.39 -22.61
CA LYS A 3 -12.28 22.09 -23.13
C LYS A 3 -13.49 21.61 -22.33
N ASN A 4 -14.66 21.55 -22.93
CA ASN A 4 -15.90 20.99 -22.35
C ASN A 4 -15.85 19.45 -22.21
N SER A 5 -14.69 18.82 -22.41
CA SER A 5 -14.50 17.37 -22.26
C SER A 5 -13.81 17.08 -20.93
N PRO A 6 -14.21 16.00 -20.22
CA PRO A 6 -13.57 15.61 -18.98
C PRO A 6 -12.06 15.35 -19.19
N LEU A 7 -11.26 15.64 -18.17
CA LEU A 7 -9.84 15.32 -18.15
C LEU A 7 -9.66 13.82 -18.39
N HIS A 8 -8.72 13.44 -19.28
CA HIS A 8 -8.47 12.08 -19.67
C HIS A 8 -7.12 11.59 -19.13
N VAL A 9 -7.14 10.75 -18.11
CA VAL A 9 -5.96 10.20 -17.43
C VAL A 9 -5.79 8.73 -17.79
N LEU A 10 -4.59 8.35 -18.25
CA LEU A 10 -4.23 6.97 -18.53
C LEU A 10 -3.24 6.47 -17.48
N VAL A 11 -3.69 5.53 -16.66
CA VAL A 11 -2.94 4.99 -15.51
C VAL A 11 -2.05 3.82 -15.94
N ILE A 12 -0.80 3.79 -15.47
CA ILE A 12 0.19 2.73 -15.79
C ILE A 12 0.81 2.23 -14.49
N PRO A 13 0.24 1.18 -13.86
CA PRO A 13 0.77 0.62 -12.63
C PRO A 13 1.90 -0.39 -12.89
N THR A 14 2.84 -0.48 -11.94
CA THR A 14 3.85 -1.56 -11.90
C THR A 14 3.26 -2.87 -11.39
N TRP A 15 2.31 -2.79 -10.46
CA TRP A 15 1.61 -3.92 -9.85
C TRP A 15 0.11 -3.76 -10.03
N TYR A 16 -0.58 -4.86 -10.24
CA TYR A 16 -2.04 -4.90 -10.35
C TYR A 16 -2.52 -6.28 -9.94
N PRO A 17 -3.72 -6.42 -9.36
CA PRO A 17 -4.27 -7.72 -9.01
C PRO A 17 -4.26 -8.69 -10.18
N ASN A 18 -3.79 -9.89 -9.95
CA ASN A 18 -3.69 -10.94 -10.97
C ASN A 18 -4.24 -12.27 -10.46
N GLY A 19 -4.13 -13.33 -11.26
CA GLY A 19 -4.66 -14.65 -10.89
C GLY A 19 -3.94 -15.32 -9.71
N GLU A 20 -2.74 -14.87 -9.35
CA GLU A 20 -1.93 -15.42 -8.26
C GLU A 20 -2.07 -14.61 -6.96
N ASP A 21 -2.12 -13.27 -7.08
CA ASP A 21 -2.34 -12.37 -5.95
C ASP A 21 -3.41 -11.33 -6.28
N LYS A 22 -4.58 -11.47 -5.67
CA LYS A 22 -5.73 -10.59 -5.88
C LYS A 22 -5.64 -9.26 -5.11
N LEU A 23 -4.68 -9.12 -4.20
CA LEU A 23 -4.53 -7.95 -3.34
C LEU A 23 -3.38 -7.04 -3.77
N ILE A 24 -2.44 -7.54 -4.56
CA ILE A 24 -1.30 -6.74 -5.02
C ILE A 24 -1.79 -5.54 -5.84
N GLY A 25 -1.43 -4.33 -5.42
CA GLY A 25 -1.78 -3.11 -6.15
C GLY A 25 -3.28 -2.79 -6.21
N VAL A 26 -4.09 -3.34 -5.29
CA VAL A 26 -5.55 -3.08 -5.21
C VAL A 26 -5.87 -1.58 -5.13
N TYR A 27 -5.01 -0.80 -4.49
CA TYR A 27 -5.15 0.65 -4.39
C TYR A 27 -5.17 1.38 -5.75
N HIS A 28 -4.61 0.79 -6.81
CA HIS A 28 -4.74 1.34 -8.16
C HIS A 28 -6.17 1.21 -8.71
N LYS A 29 -6.88 0.14 -8.32
CA LYS A 29 -8.32 0.02 -8.62
C LYS A 29 -9.10 1.12 -7.93
N LEU A 30 -8.85 1.33 -6.64
CA LEU A 30 -9.48 2.41 -5.85
C LEU A 30 -9.18 3.79 -6.45
N PHE A 31 -7.93 4.01 -6.86
CA PHE A 31 -7.52 5.27 -7.50
C PHE A 31 -8.29 5.53 -8.81
N CYS A 32 -8.36 4.56 -9.71
CA CYS A 32 -9.11 4.70 -10.96
C CYS A 32 -10.61 4.89 -10.72
N THR A 33 -11.21 4.15 -9.77
CA THR A 33 -12.61 4.30 -9.39
C THR A 33 -12.89 5.69 -8.84
N ALA A 34 -12.05 6.18 -7.92
CA ALA A 34 -12.20 7.52 -7.37
C ALA A 34 -12.10 8.61 -8.45
N LEU A 35 -11.13 8.53 -9.35
CA LEU A 35 -11.04 9.47 -10.47
C LEU A 35 -12.30 9.45 -11.34
N ALA A 36 -12.85 8.29 -11.62
CA ALA A 36 -14.10 8.15 -12.39
C ALA A 36 -15.31 8.75 -11.64
N GLU A 37 -15.41 8.59 -10.32
CA GLU A 37 -16.43 9.21 -9.47
C GLU A 37 -16.35 10.76 -9.52
N TYR A 38 -15.14 11.32 -9.68
CA TYR A 38 -14.94 12.77 -9.87
C TYR A 38 -15.10 13.25 -11.34
N GLY A 39 -15.60 12.38 -12.22
CA GLY A 39 -15.85 12.73 -13.62
C GLY A 39 -14.60 12.78 -14.51
N VAL A 40 -13.48 12.24 -14.04
CA VAL A 40 -12.25 12.10 -14.85
C VAL A 40 -12.37 10.84 -15.70
N LYS A 41 -12.19 10.98 -17.02
CA LYS A 41 -12.07 9.82 -17.92
C LYS A 41 -10.78 9.08 -17.60
N THR A 42 -10.91 7.90 -17.00
CA THR A 42 -9.77 7.10 -16.52
C THR A 42 -9.77 5.73 -17.16
N ASN A 43 -8.61 5.23 -17.54
CA ASN A 43 -8.38 3.85 -17.97
C ASN A 43 -6.97 3.41 -17.59
N MET A 44 -6.65 2.13 -17.75
CA MET A 44 -5.39 1.55 -17.28
C MET A 44 -4.68 0.74 -18.36
N LEU A 45 -3.34 0.85 -18.40
CA LEU A 45 -2.49 -0.07 -19.15
C LEU A 45 -1.65 -0.89 -18.19
N TYR A 46 -1.80 -2.19 -18.21
CA TYR A 46 -1.07 -3.09 -17.32
C TYR A 46 -0.26 -4.13 -18.08
N VAL A 47 0.98 -4.35 -17.66
CA VAL A 47 1.84 -5.44 -18.16
C VAL A 47 1.96 -6.50 -17.08
N ASP A 48 1.27 -7.61 -17.29
CA ASP A 48 1.29 -8.78 -16.42
C ASP A 48 2.59 -9.58 -16.67
N ARG A 49 3.59 -9.40 -15.79
CA ARG A 49 4.88 -10.09 -15.88
C ARG A 49 4.80 -11.45 -15.21
N GLN A 50 5.07 -12.50 -15.96
CA GLN A 50 4.96 -13.87 -15.50
C GLN A 50 6.31 -14.58 -15.58
N GLY A 51 6.68 -15.34 -14.55
CA GLY A 51 7.87 -16.19 -14.56
C GLY A 51 7.75 -17.38 -15.51
N LEU A 52 8.87 -18.06 -15.75
CA LEU A 52 8.94 -19.25 -16.61
C LEU A 52 7.99 -20.37 -16.16
N SER A 53 7.76 -20.51 -14.87
CA SER A 53 6.82 -21.48 -14.26
C SER A 53 5.36 -21.27 -14.67
N ALA A 54 5.01 -20.07 -15.13
CA ALA A 54 3.66 -19.74 -15.57
C ALA A 54 3.36 -20.14 -17.02
N LEU A 55 4.37 -20.52 -17.83
CA LEU A 55 4.21 -20.88 -19.25
C LEU A 55 3.15 -21.95 -19.53
N PRO A 56 3.09 -23.06 -18.76
CA PRO A 56 2.05 -24.06 -18.97
C PRO A 56 0.63 -23.55 -18.67
N LYS A 57 0.53 -22.65 -17.68
CA LYS A 57 -0.75 -22.10 -17.21
C LYS A 57 -1.28 -20.98 -18.14
N TYR A 58 -0.38 -20.28 -18.83
CA TYR A 58 -0.71 -19.13 -19.67
C TYR A 58 -0.11 -19.23 -21.08
N PRO A 59 -0.56 -20.16 -21.93
CA PRO A 59 0.02 -20.39 -23.25
C PRO A 59 -0.15 -19.20 -24.22
N THR A 60 -1.00 -18.23 -23.89
CA THR A 60 -1.30 -17.04 -24.69
C THR A 60 -0.64 -15.76 -24.16
N MET A 61 0.58 -15.85 -23.66
CA MET A 61 1.30 -14.77 -22.97
C MET A 61 1.40 -13.42 -23.69
N GLN A 62 1.10 -13.35 -24.97
CA GLN A 62 1.30 -12.13 -25.75
C GLN A 62 0.00 -11.48 -26.27
N LYS A 63 -1.18 -11.95 -25.89
CA LYS A 63 -2.42 -11.32 -26.32
C LYS A 63 -2.70 -10.05 -25.53
N VAL A 64 -3.13 -9.00 -26.24
CA VAL A 64 -3.81 -7.86 -25.61
C VAL A 64 -5.21 -8.34 -25.28
N TYR A 65 -5.60 -8.18 -24.02
CA TYR A 65 -6.98 -8.41 -23.60
C TYR A 65 -7.47 -7.21 -22.79
N GLU A 66 -8.76 -7.02 -22.80
CA GLU A 66 -9.47 -5.95 -22.12
C GLU A 66 -10.19 -6.53 -20.90
N GLU A 67 -10.01 -5.93 -19.74
CA GLU A 67 -10.72 -6.25 -18.52
C GLU A 67 -11.60 -5.05 -18.16
N SER A 68 -12.92 -5.26 -18.12
CA SER A 68 -13.87 -4.21 -17.75
C SER A 68 -13.99 -4.11 -16.23
N ASN A 69 -13.87 -2.90 -15.71
CA ASN A 69 -14.01 -2.56 -14.30
C ASN A 69 -15.09 -1.49 -14.12
N THR A 70 -15.58 -1.32 -12.89
CA THR A 70 -16.56 -0.26 -12.62
C THR A 70 -15.92 1.11 -12.90
N GLY A 71 -16.43 1.80 -13.92
CA GLY A 71 -16.03 3.16 -14.30
C GLY A 71 -14.76 3.30 -15.13
N TYR A 72 -14.03 2.22 -15.40
CA TYR A 72 -12.83 2.24 -16.25
C TYR A 72 -12.52 0.88 -16.88
N VAL A 73 -11.64 0.87 -17.87
CA VAL A 73 -11.19 -0.33 -18.58
C VAL A 73 -9.68 -0.51 -18.39
N THR A 74 -9.25 -1.76 -18.19
CA THR A 74 -7.84 -2.16 -18.12
C THR A 74 -7.43 -2.89 -19.38
N TYR A 75 -6.51 -2.31 -20.14
CA TYR A 75 -5.82 -2.97 -21.25
C TYR A 75 -4.62 -3.72 -20.70
N CYS A 76 -4.65 -5.03 -20.77
CA CYS A 76 -3.63 -5.90 -20.20
C CYS A 76 -2.89 -6.71 -21.27
N ARG A 77 -1.58 -6.90 -21.07
CA ARG A 77 -0.76 -7.81 -21.86
C ARG A 77 0.19 -8.59 -20.99
N ARG A 78 0.20 -9.91 -21.14
CA ARG A 78 1.17 -10.77 -20.47
C ARG A 78 2.51 -10.75 -21.20
N MET A 79 3.59 -10.78 -20.40
CA MET A 79 4.94 -10.94 -20.90
C MET A 79 5.77 -11.83 -19.96
N LEU A 80 6.76 -12.52 -20.54
CA LEU A 80 7.69 -13.31 -19.76
C LEU A 80 8.64 -12.40 -18.97
N ASP A 81 8.82 -12.69 -17.69
CA ASP A 81 9.83 -12.02 -16.86
C ASP A 81 11.19 -12.68 -17.06
N ILE A 82 12.08 -11.95 -17.73
CA ILE A 82 13.47 -12.32 -17.98
C ILE A 82 14.47 -11.47 -17.17
N SER A 83 14.00 -10.76 -16.15
CA SER A 83 14.81 -9.83 -15.34
C SER A 83 16.02 -10.50 -14.68
N LYS A 84 15.88 -11.79 -14.32
CA LYS A 84 16.99 -12.60 -13.79
C LYS A 84 18.16 -12.79 -14.77
N PHE A 85 17.91 -12.68 -16.08
CA PHE A 85 18.93 -12.82 -17.10
C PHE A 85 19.46 -11.46 -17.57
N SER A 86 18.58 -10.47 -17.74
CA SER A 86 18.95 -9.10 -18.11
C SER A 86 17.85 -8.13 -17.73
N ALA A 87 18.14 -7.28 -16.74
CA ALA A 87 17.24 -6.21 -16.31
C ALA A 87 17.00 -5.18 -17.43
N ASP A 88 18.05 -4.83 -18.20
CA ASP A 88 17.96 -3.86 -19.30
C ASP A 88 17.09 -4.39 -20.46
N ALA A 89 17.25 -5.68 -20.83
CA ALA A 89 16.43 -6.32 -21.85
C ALA A 89 14.96 -6.41 -21.40
N GLN A 90 14.74 -6.76 -20.12
CA GLN A 90 13.41 -6.81 -19.52
C GLN A 90 12.72 -5.44 -19.58
N LEU A 91 13.41 -4.38 -19.16
CA LEU A 91 12.86 -3.02 -19.16
C LEU A 91 12.57 -2.53 -20.59
N SER A 92 13.46 -2.83 -21.54
CA SER A 92 13.24 -2.52 -22.96
C SER A 92 12.01 -3.25 -23.52
N ALA A 93 11.83 -4.53 -23.17
CA ALA A 93 10.65 -5.30 -23.55
C ALA A 93 9.37 -4.76 -22.91
N TYR A 94 9.45 -4.33 -21.65
CA TYR A 94 8.35 -3.69 -20.93
C TYR A 94 7.91 -2.40 -21.64
N CYS A 95 8.84 -1.49 -21.96
CA CYS A 95 8.54 -0.25 -22.68
C CYS A 95 7.88 -0.52 -24.04
N ARG A 96 8.41 -1.47 -24.82
CA ARG A 96 7.76 -1.86 -26.09
C ARG A 96 6.35 -2.41 -25.90
N THR A 97 6.10 -3.12 -24.79
CA THR A 97 4.79 -3.70 -24.48
C THR A 97 3.80 -2.61 -24.10
N ILE A 98 4.20 -1.67 -23.25
CA ILE A 98 3.39 -0.48 -22.90
C ILE A 98 3.05 0.32 -24.16
N GLU A 99 4.00 0.55 -25.06
CA GLU A 99 3.73 1.27 -26.31
C GLU A 99 2.72 0.53 -27.21
N LYS A 100 2.78 -0.80 -27.27
CA LYS A 100 1.79 -1.59 -28.03
C LYS A 100 0.38 -1.46 -27.41
N LEU A 101 0.28 -1.53 -26.07
CA LEU A 101 -0.98 -1.32 -25.35
C LEU A 101 -1.52 0.11 -25.58
N TYR A 102 -0.65 1.11 -25.49
CA TYR A 102 -1.01 2.50 -25.75
C TYR A 102 -1.58 2.69 -27.17
N LYS A 103 -0.92 2.15 -28.19
CA LYS A 103 -1.40 2.25 -29.58
C LYS A 103 -2.76 1.57 -29.79
N ALA A 104 -2.99 0.42 -29.14
CA ALA A 104 -4.29 -0.25 -29.18
C ALA A 104 -5.37 0.60 -28.47
N TYR A 105 -5.04 1.12 -27.30
CA TYR A 105 -5.90 1.97 -26.49
C TYR A 105 -6.34 3.25 -27.23
N VAL A 106 -5.39 4.01 -27.78
CA VAL A 106 -5.66 5.30 -28.44
C VAL A 106 -6.59 5.18 -29.65
N LYS A 107 -6.57 4.04 -30.33
CA LYS A 107 -7.47 3.78 -31.48
C LYS A 107 -8.94 3.79 -31.08
N GLN A 108 -9.26 3.42 -29.84
CA GLN A 108 -10.65 3.30 -29.35
C GLN A 108 -11.05 4.49 -28.46
N HIS A 109 -10.11 5.01 -27.65
CA HIS A 109 -10.42 5.97 -26.60
C HIS A 109 -9.87 7.39 -26.86
N GLY A 110 -9.02 7.55 -27.88
CA GLY A 110 -8.32 8.81 -28.15
C GLY A 110 -7.08 9.00 -27.27
N LYS A 111 -6.32 10.07 -27.56
CA LYS A 111 -5.11 10.43 -26.85
C LYS A 111 -5.44 10.91 -25.45
N PRO A 112 -4.79 10.41 -24.36
CA PRO A 112 -4.98 10.93 -23.02
C PRO A 112 -4.33 12.32 -22.86
N ASP A 113 -4.84 13.09 -21.90
CA ASP A 113 -4.26 14.38 -21.52
C ASP A 113 -3.06 14.19 -20.59
N ILE A 114 -3.05 13.12 -19.76
CA ILE A 114 -2.00 12.82 -18.78
C ILE A 114 -1.73 11.30 -18.77
N LEU A 115 -0.47 10.92 -18.65
CA LEU A 115 -0.04 9.58 -18.26
C LEU A 115 0.30 9.61 -16.77
N HIS A 116 -0.37 8.79 -15.97
CA HIS A 116 -0.08 8.66 -14.54
C HIS A 116 0.49 7.27 -14.24
N ALA A 117 1.78 7.22 -14.01
CA ALA A 117 2.45 5.96 -13.66
C ALA A 117 2.58 5.80 -12.15
N HIS A 118 2.50 4.55 -11.69
CA HIS A 118 2.73 4.19 -10.30
C HIS A 118 3.97 3.31 -10.17
N VAL A 119 4.90 3.78 -9.35
CA VAL A 119 6.28 3.30 -9.16
C VAL A 119 7.22 3.75 -10.29
N THR A 120 8.37 4.26 -9.89
CA THR A 120 9.35 4.89 -10.80
C THR A 120 9.87 3.92 -11.87
N VAL A 121 10.17 2.67 -11.52
CA VAL A 121 10.65 1.64 -12.44
C VAL A 121 9.91 0.33 -12.20
N PRO A 122 9.33 -0.31 -13.22
CA PRO A 122 9.42 -0.03 -14.66
C PRO A 122 8.36 0.93 -15.22
N ALA A 123 7.21 1.12 -14.53
CA ALA A 123 6.05 1.84 -15.09
C ALA A 123 6.36 3.31 -15.37
N GLY A 124 6.96 4.03 -14.41
CA GLY A 124 7.32 5.43 -14.55
C GLY A 124 8.31 5.68 -15.67
N TYR A 125 9.35 4.85 -15.77
CA TYR A 125 10.30 4.94 -16.89
C TYR A 125 9.63 4.73 -18.24
N ALA A 126 8.73 3.73 -18.36
CA ALA A 126 8.00 3.48 -19.59
C ALA A 126 7.03 4.61 -19.94
N ALA A 127 6.34 5.18 -18.93
CA ALA A 127 5.46 6.33 -19.08
C ALA A 127 6.24 7.57 -19.54
N ALA A 128 7.42 7.85 -18.95
CA ALA A 128 8.29 8.95 -19.34
C ALA A 128 8.73 8.83 -20.81
N LYS A 129 9.16 7.63 -21.25
CA LYS A 129 9.46 7.35 -22.67
C LYS A 129 8.27 7.57 -23.58
N LEU A 130 7.08 7.16 -23.14
CA LEU A 130 5.86 7.31 -23.91
C LEU A 130 5.46 8.79 -24.01
N GLY A 131 5.52 9.50 -22.86
CA GLY A 131 5.21 10.94 -22.77
C GLY A 131 6.11 11.78 -23.65
N GLU A 132 7.42 11.53 -23.64
CA GLU A 132 8.37 12.20 -24.53
C GLU A 132 8.02 11.94 -26.01
N LYS A 133 7.78 10.69 -26.38
CA LYS A 133 7.51 10.29 -27.78
C LYS A 133 6.20 10.85 -28.33
N TYR A 134 5.15 10.92 -27.49
CA TYR A 134 3.80 11.32 -27.92
C TYR A 134 3.40 12.69 -27.43
N HIS A 135 4.31 13.41 -26.80
CA HIS A 135 4.08 14.75 -26.23
C HIS A 135 2.86 14.75 -25.28
N ILE A 136 2.93 13.94 -24.22
CA ILE A 136 1.91 13.82 -23.19
C ILE A 136 2.58 14.08 -21.83
N PRO A 137 2.05 14.99 -21.01
CA PRO A 137 2.50 15.17 -19.63
C PRO A 137 2.47 13.87 -18.82
N VAL A 138 3.48 13.67 -17.97
CA VAL A 138 3.62 12.47 -17.14
C VAL A 138 3.66 12.84 -15.67
N VAL A 139 2.88 12.14 -14.86
CA VAL A 139 2.97 12.13 -13.40
C VAL A 139 3.43 10.75 -12.97
N ILE A 140 4.33 10.68 -11.99
CA ILE A 140 4.76 9.40 -11.40
C ILE A 140 4.54 9.48 -9.90
N THR A 141 3.73 8.57 -9.35
CA THR A 141 3.58 8.41 -7.90
C THR A 141 4.40 7.22 -7.42
N GLU A 142 5.33 7.46 -6.51
CA GLU A 142 6.15 6.41 -5.92
C GLU A 142 5.50 5.84 -4.66
N HIS A 143 5.47 4.50 -4.57
CA HIS A 143 4.84 3.73 -3.48
C HIS A 143 5.79 2.75 -2.79
N SER A 144 6.92 2.42 -3.44
CA SER A 144 7.78 1.33 -3.01
C SER A 144 8.58 1.68 -1.76
N SER A 145 8.60 0.81 -0.77
CA SER A 145 9.51 0.95 0.39
C SER A 145 11.00 0.89 0.00
N TYR A 146 11.28 0.38 -1.19
CA TYR A 146 12.65 0.26 -1.73
C TYR A 146 12.92 1.25 -2.87
N PHE A 147 12.25 2.41 -2.87
CA PHE A 147 12.30 3.36 -3.99
C PHE A 147 13.70 3.96 -4.23
N GLU A 148 14.52 4.13 -3.20
CA GLU A 148 15.87 4.69 -3.30
C GLU A 148 16.73 3.91 -4.31
N ARG A 149 16.57 2.59 -4.38
CA ARG A 149 17.28 1.73 -5.34
C ARG A 149 17.06 2.11 -6.80
N PHE A 150 15.96 2.82 -7.12
CA PHE A 150 15.70 3.28 -8.49
C PHE A 150 16.56 4.47 -8.88
N PHE A 151 17.18 5.14 -7.91
CA PHE A 151 18.03 6.31 -8.10
C PHE A 151 19.50 6.03 -7.78
N GLU A 152 19.84 4.78 -7.48
CA GLU A 152 21.19 4.33 -7.09
C GLU A 152 21.68 3.18 -7.98
N GLY A 153 23.01 3.01 -8.02
CA GLY A 153 23.66 1.90 -8.70
C GLY A 153 23.34 1.83 -10.19
N SER A 154 23.25 0.62 -10.73
CA SER A 154 23.06 0.36 -12.17
C SER A 154 21.68 0.78 -12.69
N THR A 155 20.67 0.90 -11.82
CA THR A 155 19.29 1.27 -12.17
C THR A 155 19.07 2.78 -12.14
N ALA A 156 19.99 3.57 -11.56
CA ALA A 156 19.86 5.03 -11.43
C ALA A 156 19.55 5.74 -12.75
N LYS A 157 20.18 5.31 -13.85
CA LYS A 157 19.93 5.88 -15.18
C LYS A 157 18.47 5.88 -15.59
N TYR A 158 17.69 4.88 -15.16
CA TYR A 158 16.26 4.75 -15.45
C TYR A 158 15.40 5.61 -14.55
N GLY A 159 15.67 5.58 -13.24
CA GLY A 159 14.95 6.41 -12.27
C GLY A 159 15.17 7.90 -12.51
N LEU A 160 16.42 8.32 -12.72
CA LEU A 160 16.76 9.71 -13.02
C LEU A 160 16.16 10.17 -14.36
N TYR A 161 16.13 9.31 -15.38
CA TYR A 161 15.44 9.64 -16.62
C TYR A 161 13.93 9.84 -16.39
N ALA A 162 13.29 8.92 -15.66
CA ALA A 162 11.88 9.01 -15.32
C ALA A 162 11.56 10.31 -14.59
N ALA A 163 12.33 10.64 -13.55
CA ALA A 163 12.15 11.86 -12.77
C ALA A 163 12.31 13.15 -13.57
N ARG A 164 13.28 13.19 -14.51
CA ARG A 164 13.52 14.38 -15.36
C ARG A 164 12.41 14.62 -16.40
N HIS A 165 11.62 13.61 -16.74
CA HIS A 165 10.59 13.68 -17.79
C HIS A 165 9.17 13.53 -17.21
N SER A 166 9.00 13.82 -15.92
CA SER A 166 7.70 13.75 -15.23
C SER A 166 7.62 14.73 -14.08
N VAL A 167 6.41 14.93 -13.57
CA VAL A 167 6.19 15.45 -12.22
C VAL A 167 6.23 14.25 -11.27
N MET A 168 7.16 14.29 -10.32
CA MET A 168 7.28 13.23 -9.30
C MET A 168 6.34 13.53 -8.14
N THR A 169 5.64 12.51 -7.69
CA THR A 169 4.87 12.53 -6.44
C THR A 169 5.23 11.31 -5.60
N CYS A 170 5.04 11.40 -4.29
CA CYS A 170 5.25 10.31 -3.34
C CYS A 170 4.06 10.21 -2.40
N VAL A 171 3.86 9.03 -1.83
CA VAL A 171 2.69 8.80 -0.95
C VAL A 171 2.84 9.42 0.45
N SER A 172 4.03 9.91 0.82
CA SER A 172 4.28 10.58 2.12
C SER A 172 5.41 11.60 2.05
N GLY A 173 5.44 12.53 3.01
CA GLY A 173 6.50 13.54 3.16
C GLY A 173 7.88 12.92 3.35
N TYR A 174 7.98 11.84 4.13
CA TYR A 174 9.23 11.09 4.30
C TYR A 174 9.90 10.72 2.95
N MET A 175 9.11 10.25 1.99
CA MET A 175 9.63 9.87 0.68
C MET A 175 10.03 11.09 -0.16
N THR A 176 9.26 12.18 -0.10
CA THR A 176 9.60 13.42 -0.82
C THR A 176 10.90 14.04 -0.29
N ASP A 177 11.09 14.00 1.04
CA ASP A 177 12.29 14.51 1.68
C ASP A 177 13.54 13.72 1.24
N ILE A 178 13.48 12.40 1.23
CA ILE A 178 14.58 11.57 0.74
C ILE A 178 14.90 11.85 -0.73
N LEU A 179 13.87 11.95 -1.61
CA LEU A 179 14.10 12.27 -3.02
C LEU A 179 14.79 13.62 -3.19
N LYS A 180 14.37 14.61 -2.42
CA LYS A 180 14.95 15.95 -2.44
C LYS A 180 16.36 15.97 -1.88
N GLU A 181 16.56 15.41 -0.68
CA GLU A 181 17.84 15.53 0.05
C GLU A 181 18.95 14.67 -0.55
N LYS A 182 18.64 13.40 -0.87
CA LYS A 182 19.65 12.46 -1.38
C LYS A 182 19.84 12.52 -2.89
N HIS A 183 18.79 12.81 -3.64
CA HIS A 183 18.82 12.68 -5.10
C HIS A 183 18.56 14.00 -5.84
N ASN A 184 18.30 15.11 -5.11
CA ASN A 184 17.97 16.43 -5.66
C ASN A 184 16.78 16.36 -6.67
N ILE A 185 15.78 15.54 -6.36
CA ILE A 185 14.57 15.36 -7.15
C ILE A 185 13.41 16.03 -6.41
N PRO A 186 12.81 17.10 -6.96
CA PRO A 186 11.60 17.68 -6.37
C PRO A 186 10.43 16.71 -6.53
N ALA A 187 9.65 16.52 -5.46
CA ALA A 187 8.45 15.71 -5.48
C ALA A 187 7.37 16.32 -4.56
N GLU A 188 6.12 16.09 -4.90
CA GLU A 188 4.97 16.51 -4.10
C GLU A 188 4.32 15.31 -3.40
N VAL A 189 3.62 15.54 -2.29
CA VAL A 189 2.90 14.48 -1.59
C VAL A 189 1.55 14.24 -2.28
N LEU A 190 1.33 13.01 -2.73
CA LEU A 190 0.05 12.51 -3.21
C LEU A 190 -0.29 11.22 -2.45
N PRO A 191 -1.08 11.31 -1.36
CA PRO A 191 -1.39 10.18 -0.50
C PRO A 191 -2.09 9.03 -1.24
N ASN A 192 -1.95 7.81 -0.72
CA ASN A 192 -2.77 6.70 -1.20
C ASN A 192 -4.25 6.91 -0.85
N ILE A 193 -5.10 6.40 -1.72
CA ILE A 193 -6.55 6.37 -1.48
C ILE A 193 -6.90 5.07 -0.76
N GLY A 194 -7.54 5.19 0.42
CA GLY A 194 -8.18 4.08 1.11
C GLY A 194 -9.69 4.03 0.82
N ASN A 195 -10.29 2.85 0.84
CA ASN A 195 -11.74 2.71 0.75
C ASN A 195 -12.40 3.03 2.09
N THR A 196 -12.32 4.29 2.52
CA THR A 196 -12.84 4.71 3.83
C THR A 196 -14.34 4.44 3.98
N LYS A 197 -15.11 4.39 2.88
CA LYS A 197 -16.55 4.10 2.92
C LYS A 197 -16.85 2.70 3.46
N ALA A 198 -16.01 1.70 3.14
CA ALA A 198 -16.18 0.32 3.60
C ALA A 198 -15.97 0.17 5.13
N PHE A 199 -15.21 1.07 5.73
CA PHE A 199 -14.85 1.04 7.16
C PHE A 199 -15.69 1.97 8.05
N ARG A 200 -16.61 2.76 7.49
CA ARG A 200 -17.46 3.69 8.24
C ARG A 200 -18.66 3.03 8.93
N GLY A 201 -18.61 1.74 9.20
CA GLY A 201 -19.64 1.03 9.97
C GLY A 201 -19.73 1.50 11.43
N ALA A 202 -20.82 1.12 12.11
CA ALA A 202 -20.95 1.36 13.53
C ALA A 202 -19.96 0.51 14.32
N LYS A 203 -19.25 1.12 15.26
CA LYS A 203 -18.38 0.42 16.20
C LYS A 203 -19.23 -0.43 17.13
N LYS A 204 -18.81 -1.67 17.40
CA LYS A 204 -19.46 -2.51 18.40
C LYS A 204 -19.08 -2.04 19.82
N PRO A 205 -19.93 -2.30 20.82
CA PRO A 205 -19.61 -1.97 22.19
C PRO A 205 -18.26 -2.57 22.60
N LYS A 206 -17.47 -1.82 23.35
CA LYS A 206 -16.22 -2.28 23.95
C LYS A 206 -16.48 -3.45 24.90
N ASP A 207 -15.57 -4.40 24.91
CA ASP A 207 -15.56 -5.44 25.93
C ASP A 207 -14.88 -4.87 27.19
N PRO A 208 -15.60 -4.74 28.32
CA PRO A 208 -15.02 -4.16 29.51
C PRO A 208 -13.95 -5.08 30.16
N ALA A 209 -13.93 -6.37 29.78
CA ALA A 209 -12.99 -7.34 30.34
C ALA A 209 -11.64 -7.37 29.58
N HIS A 210 -11.63 -6.94 28.31
CA HIS A 210 -10.46 -7.10 27.46
C HIS A 210 -10.19 -5.86 26.63
N PHE A 211 -8.92 -5.46 26.52
CA PHE A 211 -8.48 -4.48 25.51
C PHE A 211 -8.03 -5.23 24.25
N ARG A 212 -8.73 -4.99 23.14
CA ARG A 212 -8.58 -5.75 21.89
C ARG A 212 -7.69 -5.01 20.92
N LEU A 213 -6.54 -5.60 20.63
CA LEU A 213 -5.57 -5.15 19.63
C LEU A 213 -5.74 -5.92 18.33
N THR A 214 -5.56 -5.24 17.22
CA THR A 214 -5.55 -5.88 15.88
C THR A 214 -4.36 -5.38 15.08
N THR A 215 -3.66 -6.29 14.41
CA THR A 215 -2.73 -5.96 13.32
C THR A 215 -3.32 -6.45 12.00
N VAL A 216 -3.28 -5.60 10.98
CA VAL A 216 -3.62 -5.96 9.59
C VAL A 216 -2.37 -5.78 8.73
N SER A 217 -1.78 -6.87 8.26
CA SER A 217 -0.49 -6.80 7.57
C SER A 217 -0.22 -8.05 6.72
N ALA A 218 0.52 -7.89 5.60
CA ALA A 218 1.22 -9.02 5.00
C ALA A 218 2.37 -9.43 5.93
N LEU A 219 2.39 -10.71 6.37
CA LEU A 219 3.36 -11.20 7.35
C LEU A 219 4.71 -11.50 6.68
N ARG A 220 5.50 -10.45 6.48
CA ARG A 220 6.81 -10.45 5.82
C ARG A 220 7.85 -9.69 6.66
N PRO A 221 9.16 -9.85 6.38
CA PRO A 221 10.21 -9.08 7.04
C PRO A 221 9.91 -7.57 7.02
N GLY A 222 10.26 -6.89 8.11
CA GLY A 222 10.00 -5.48 8.31
C GLY A 222 8.60 -5.15 8.83
N LYS A 223 7.74 -6.15 9.10
CA LYS A 223 6.47 -5.95 9.81
C LYS A 223 6.56 -6.15 11.31
N CYS A 224 7.63 -6.75 11.78
CA CYS A 224 8.09 -6.84 13.18
C CYS A 224 6.99 -7.22 14.18
N VAL A 225 6.11 -8.16 13.78
CA VAL A 225 5.03 -8.64 14.68
C VAL A 225 5.62 -9.29 15.94
N GLU A 226 6.84 -9.78 15.87
CA GLU A 226 7.59 -10.29 17.03
C GLU A 226 7.76 -9.24 18.13
N ASP A 227 7.97 -7.95 17.79
CA ASP A 227 8.09 -6.88 18.79
C ASP A 227 6.75 -6.66 19.52
N ALA A 228 5.63 -6.75 18.80
CA ALA A 228 4.30 -6.72 19.39
C ALA A 228 4.04 -7.92 20.31
N LEU A 229 4.49 -9.10 19.92
CA LEU A 229 4.39 -10.29 20.79
C LEU A 229 5.25 -10.17 22.06
N GLN A 230 6.45 -9.58 21.95
CA GLN A 230 7.31 -9.30 23.10
C GLN A 230 6.65 -8.26 24.03
N ALA A 231 6.09 -7.19 23.50
CA ALA A 231 5.37 -6.17 24.27
C ALA A 231 4.18 -6.79 25.02
N LEU A 232 3.41 -7.68 24.40
CA LEU A 232 2.31 -8.40 25.06
C LEU A 232 2.81 -9.34 26.18
N LYS A 233 3.97 -9.95 26.00
CA LYS A 233 4.61 -10.75 27.05
C LYS A 233 4.95 -9.87 28.28
N LEU A 234 5.53 -8.71 28.08
CA LEU A 234 5.84 -7.75 29.13
C LEU A 234 4.56 -7.29 29.86
N LEU A 235 3.52 -6.94 29.09
CA LEU A 235 2.21 -6.56 29.65
C LEU A 235 1.62 -7.64 30.56
N ARG A 236 1.64 -8.89 30.11
CA ARG A 236 1.12 -10.03 30.89
C ARG A 236 1.89 -10.26 32.17
N GLU A 237 3.20 -10.06 32.18
CA GLU A 237 4.05 -10.25 33.36
C GLU A 237 3.92 -9.09 34.36
N GLN A 238 3.85 -7.85 33.86
CA GLN A 238 3.86 -6.68 34.73
C GLN A 238 2.46 -6.25 35.19
N TYR A 239 1.42 -6.57 34.40
CA TYR A 239 0.02 -6.15 34.65
C TYR A 239 -0.95 -7.35 34.52
N PRO A 240 -0.80 -8.38 35.39
CA PRO A 240 -1.60 -9.62 35.29
C PRO A 240 -3.11 -9.39 35.50
N GLU A 241 -3.49 -8.26 36.09
CA GLU A 241 -4.88 -7.85 36.29
C GLU A 241 -5.53 -7.26 35.04
N LYS A 242 -4.71 -6.89 34.03
CA LYS A 242 -5.19 -6.35 32.75
C LYS A 242 -5.24 -7.47 31.72
N SER A 243 -6.32 -7.51 30.96
CA SER A 243 -6.50 -8.49 29.92
C SER A 243 -6.42 -7.88 28.55
N PHE A 244 -5.50 -8.36 27.73
CA PHE A 244 -5.31 -7.96 26.33
C PHE A 244 -5.61 -9.13 25.42
N LEU A 245 -6.29 -8.87 24.29
CA LEU A 245 -6.46 -9.84 23.21
C LEU A 245 -5.82 -9.29 21.95
N TYR A 246 -5.14 -10.10 21.20
CA TYR A 246 -4.44 -9.68 20.00
C TYR A 246 -4.83 -10.51 18.79
N THR A 247 -5.42 -9.88 17.79
CA THR A 247 -5.80 -10.48 16.51
C THR A 247 -4.84 -10.06 15.41
N ILE A 248 -4.21 -11.04 14.75
CA ILE A 248 -3.30 -10.82 13.63
C ILE A 248 -4.00 -11.25 12.35
N VAL A 249 -4.30 -10.27 11.49
CA VAL A 249 -4.96 -10.44 10.20
C VAL A 249 -3.91 -10.36 9.10
N GLY A 250 -3.85 -11.39 8.28
CA GLY A 250 -2.93 -11.50 7.14
C GLY A 250 -2.24 -12.84 7.08
N ASP A 251 -1.43 -13.00 6.04
CA ASP A 251 -0.60 -14.18 5.80
C ASP A 251 0.76 -13.77 5.23
N GLY A 252 1.70 -14.69 5.14
CA GLY A 252 3.01 -14.42 4.55
C GLY A 252 4.11 -15.35 5.04
N GLN A 253 5.33 -15.09 4.57
CA GLN A 253 6.48 -15.95 4.82
C GLN A 253 6.92 -16.01 6.29
N GLU A 254 6.58 -14.98 7.10
CA GLU A 254 6.93 -14.90 8.53
C GLU A 254 5.83 -15.49 9.44
N GLU A 255 4.68 -15.91 8.91
CA GLU A 255 3.56 -16.41 9.72
C GLU A 255 3.95 -17.57 10.63
N ALA A 256 4.71 -18.54 10.10
CA ALA A 256 5.16 -19.69 10.87
C ALA A 256 6.12 -19.27 12.01
N LEU A 257 6.99 -18.28 11.75
CA LEU A 257 7.89 -17.73 12.77
C LEU A 257 7.09 -17.05 13.87
N TYR A 258 6.13 -16.18 13.52
CA TYR A 258 5.32 -15.45 14.51
C TYR A 258 4.46 -16.38 15.37
N LYS A 259 3.87 -17.43 14.78
CA LYS A 259 3.15 -18.47 15.55
C LYS A 259 4.06 -19.19 16.52
N LYS A 260 5.27 -19.57 16.10
CA LYS A 260 6.27 -20.18 16.97
C LYS A 260 6.70 -19.24 18.10
N THR A 261 6.92 -17.96 17.81
CA THR A 261 7.26 -16.94 18.80
C THR A 261 6.14 -16.76 19.83
N ALA A 262 4.88 -16.61 19.38
CA ALA A 262 3.73 -16.50 20.28
C ALA A 262 3.64 -17.70 21.23
N SER A 263 3.84 -18.91 20.70
CA SER A 263 3.84 -20.15 21.49
C SER A 263 4.99 -20.22 22.51
N ALA A 264 6.20 -19.83 22.10
CA ALA A 264 7.38 -19.80 22.97
C ALA A 264 7.25 -18.76 24.10
N LEU A 265 6.54 -17.66 23.85
CA LEU A 265 6.22 -16.63 24.83
C LEU A 265 5.00 -16.96 25.70
N GLY A 266 4.33 -18.10 25.47
CA GLY A 266 3.16 -18.54 26.22
C GLY A 266 1.91 -17.70 25.97
N LEU A 267 1.73 -17.14 24.74
CA LEU A 267 0.67 -16.18 24.40
C LEU A 267 -0.49 -16.82 23.60
N ASN A 268 -0.54 -18.14 23.45
CA ASN A 268 -1.52 -18.82 22.59
C ASN A 268 -2.99 -18.61 23.03
N ASP A 269 -3.22 -18.27 24.28
CA ASP A 269 -4.54 -17.99 24.85
C ASP A 269 -5.06 -16.58 24.54
N ILE A 270 -4.18 -15.65 24.21
CA ILE A 270 -4.54 -14.25 23.93
C ILE A 270 -4.23 -13.80 22.50
N VAL A 271 -3.45 -14.56 21.73
CA VAL A 271 -3.06 -14.22 20.36
C VAL A 271 -3.75 -15.14 19.36
N SER A 272 -4.44 -14.54 18.40
CA SER A 272 -5.15 -15.23 17.33
C SER A 272 -4.63 -14.85 15.95
N PHE A 273 -4.19 -15.84 15.16
CA PHE A 273 -3.84 -15.67 13.74
C PHE A 273 -5.03 -16.09 12.89
N VAL A 274 -5.70 -15.14 12.25
CA VAL A 274 -6.95 -15.38 11.52
C VAL A 274 -6.76 -15.49 10.01
N GLY A 275 -5.50 -15.42 9.55
CA GLY A 275 -5.17 -15.49 8.13
C GLY A 275 -5.62 -14.26 7.34
N ARG A 276 -5.52 -14.37 6.01
CA ARG A 276 -5.93 -13.31 5.10
C ARG A 276 -7.45 -13.13 5.11
N LYS A 277 -7.90 -11.88 5.12
CA LYS A 277 -9.31 -11.48 5.16
C LYS A 277 -9.66 -10.57 4.00
N THR A 278 -10.93 -10.55 3.62
CA THR A 278 -11.51 -9.58 2.69
C THR A 278 -11.68 -8.23 3.40
N GLU A 279 -11.82 -7.16 2.62
CA GLU A 279 -12.05 -5.81 3.14
C GLU A 279 -13.26 -5.74 4.11
N SER A 280 -14.37 -6.41 3.77
CA SER A 280 -15.56 -6.48 4.64
C SER A 280 -15.32 -7.24 5.94
N GLU A 281 -14.53 -8.33 5.91
CA GLU A 281 -14.14 -9.05 7.12
C GLU A 281 -13.18 -8.23 7.99
N ILE A 282 -12.26 -7.46 7.37
CA ILE A 282 -11.37 -6.53 8.10
C ILE A 282 -12.19 -5.43 8.76
N ALA A 283 -13.16 -4.85 8.06
CA ALA A 283 -14.07 -3.84 8.63
C ALA A 283 -14.85 -4.41 9.83
N GLU A 284 -15.32 -5.64 9.75
CA GLU A 284 -16.00 -6.33 10.86
C GLU A 284 -15.05 -6.54 12.07
N ILE A 285 -13.81 -6.97 11.83
CA ILE A 285 -12.81 -7.13 12.90
C ILE A 285 -12.48 -5.77 13.53
N LEU A 286 -12.24 -4.74 12.72
CA LEU A 286 -11.95 -3.40 13.22
C LEU A 286 -13.12 -2.81 14.02
N SER A 287 -14.37 -3.14 13.67
CA SER A 287 -15.54 -2.69 14.44
C SER A 287 -15.52 -3.17 15.92
N GLN A 288 -14.77 -4.24 16.19
CA GLN A 288 -14.62 -4.86 17.52
C GLN A 288 -13.25 -4.55 18.15
N THR A 289 -12.39 -3.81 17.46
CA THR A 289 -11.02 -3.50 17.88
C THR A 289 -10.99 -2.21 18.70
N ASP A 290 -10.21 -2.19 19.77
CA ASP A 290 -10.02 -1.00 20.62
C ASP A 290 -8.86 -0.15 20.12
N ALA A 291 -7.78 -0.77 19.58
CA ALA A 291 -6.71 -0.08 18.86
C ALA A 291 -6.07 -0.97 17.76
N LEU A 292 -5.73 -0.38 16.63
CA LEU A 292 -4.86 -1.02 15.64
C LEU A 292 -3.42 -0.95 16.15
N LEU A 293 -2.65 -2.03 16.03
CA LEU A 293 -1.24 -2.09 16.39
C LEU A 293 -0.37 -2.30 15.13
N MET A 294 0.51 -1.35 14.85
CA MET A 294 1.48 -1.39 13.74
C MET A 294 2.89 -1.39 14.29
N ALA A 295 3.60 -2.50 14.13
CA ALA A 295 4.96 -2.71 14.65
C ALA A 295 6.06 -2.56 13.57
N SER A 296 5.73 -2.07 12.38
CA SER A 296 6.62 -2.07 11.22
C SER A 296 7.90 -1.26 11.44
N ASP A 297 9.03 -1.71 10.83
CA ASP A 297 10.27 -0.92 10.73
C ASP A 297 10.06 0.34 9.92
N ILE A 298 9.43 0.16 8.75
CA ILE A 298 9.25 1.20 7.75
C ILE A 298 7.95 0.99 6.99
N GLU A 299 7.19 2.07 6.88
CA GLU A 299 6.01 2.16 6.02
C GLU A 299 6.14 3.36 5.09
N THR A 300 5.72 3.20 3.86
CA THR A 300 5.65 4.34 2.93
C THR A 300 4.43 5.20 3.18
N PHE A 301 3.32 4.60 3.63
CA PHE A 301 2.08 5.31 3.92
C PHE A 301 1.33 4.71 5.11
N GLY A 302 1.02 3.39 5.08
CA GLY A 302 0.29 2.74 6.17
C GLY A 302 -1.22 2.66 5.91
N ILE A 303 -1.64 2.04 4.81
CA ILE A 303 -3.07 1.86 4.48
C ILE A 303 -3.87 1.28 5.66
N PRO A 304 -3.40 0.25 6.42
CA PRO A 304 -4.15 -0.25 7.57
C PRO A 304 -4.46 0.79 8.64
N ALA A 305 -3.58 1.79 8.84
CA ALA A 305 -3.87 2.90 9.76
C ALA A 305 -5.03 3.75 9.24
N VAL A 306 -5.05 4.08 7.94
CA VAL A 306 -6.17 4.84 7.34
C VAL A 306 -7.49 4.08 7.45
N GLU A 307 -7.47 2.76 7.24
CA GLU A 307 -8.64 1.89 7.39
C GLU A 307 -9.14 1.88 8.84
N ALA A 308 -8.23 1.77 9.81
CA ALA A 308 -8.57 1.82 11.24
C ALA A 308 -9.15 3.19 11.63
N LEU A 309 -8.52 4.30 11.22
CA LEU A 309 -9.04 5.64 11.48
C LEU A 309 -10.43 5.83 10.86
N ALA A 310 -10.65 5.35 9.63
CA ALA A 310 -11.97 5.37 8.99
C ALA A 310 -13.01 4.54 9.76
N ALA A 311 -12.59 3.46 10.43
CA ALA A 311 -13.43 2.67 11.33
C ALA A 311 -13.66 3.34 12.70
N GLY A 312 -13.03 4.49 12.99
CA GLY A 312 -13.06 5.12 14.31
C GLY A 312 -12.18 4.42 15.34
N VAL A 313 -11.18 3.65 14.88
CA VAL A 313 -10.24 2.89 15.72
C VAL A 313 -8.92 3.67 15.81
N PRO A 314 -8.46 4.02 17.01
CA PRO A 314 -7.17 4.68 17.17
C PRO A 314 -6.01 3.73 16.85
N VAL A 315 -4.84 4.29 16.60
CA VAL A 315 -3.67 3.55 16.14
C VAL A 315 -2.53 3.61 17.16
N ILE A 316 -1.92 2.48 17.44
CA ILE A 316 -0.61 2.40 18.10
C ILE A 316 0.38 2.04 17.01
N SER A 317 1.37 2.88 16.77
CA SER A 317 2.32 2.68 15.68
C SER A 317 3.76 2.90 16.14
N THR A 318 4.65 2.08 15.64
CA THR A 318 6.07 2.48 15.65
C THR A 318 6.26 3.76 14.83
N ARG A 319 7.36 4.49 15.11
CA ARG A 319 7.81 5.63 14.29
C ARG A 319 8.39 5.12 12.97
N CYS A 320 7.52 4.55 12.15
CA CYS A 320 7.86 3.87 10.89
C CYS A 320 7.73 4.76 9.64
N LYS A 321 7.82 6.06 9.80
CA LYS A 321 7.90 7.10 8.76
C LYS A 321 6.56 7.51 8.14
N GLY A 322 6.06 6.76 7.15
CA GLY A 322 4.87 7.18 6.38
C GLY A 322 3.67 7.56 7.23
N PRO A 323 3.22 6.73 8.17
CA PRO A 323 2.08 7.01 9.05
C PRO A 323 2.26 8.25 9.94
N GLU A 324 3.49 8.60 10.30
CA GLU A 324 3.78 9.80 11.10
C GLU A 324 3.31 11.11 10.43
N SER A 325 3.05 11.08 9.10
CA SER A 325 2.58 12.25 8.36
C SER A 325 1.11 12.61 8.62
N PHE A 326 0.32 11.69 9.17
CA PHE A 326 -1.12 11.91 9.45
C PHE A 326 -1.55 11.44 10.86
N LEU A 327 -0.78 10.58 11.52
CA LEU A 327 -1.04 10.21 12.91
C LEU A 327 -0.69 11.36 13.85
N ASN A 328 -1.60 11.67 14.78
CA ASN A 328 -1.44 12.72 15.78
C ASN A 328 -2.04 12.30 17.13
N ASP A 329 -1.91 13.15 18.14
CA ASP A 329 -2.35 12.85 19.52
C ASP A 329 -3.85 12.61 19.64
N ASP A 330 -4.69 13.11 18.74
CA ASP A 330 -6.14 12.86 18.76
C ASP A 330 -6.50 11.44 18.33
N CYS A 331 -5.60 10.72 17.65
CA CYS A 331 -5.90 9.42 17.03
C CYS A 331 -4.85 8.33 17.27
N ALA A 332 -3.67 8.64 17.81
CA ALA A 332 -2.59 7.66 17.90
C ALA A 332 -1.69 7.78 19.13
N GLU A 333 -1.01 6.67 19.43
CA GLU A 333 0.20 6.61 20.27
C GLU A 333 1.36 6.12 19.42
N LEU A 334 2.51 6.79 19.54
CA LEU A 334 3.72 6.42 18.81
C LEU A 334 4.78 5.83 19.76
N CYS A 335 5.49 4.81 19.28
CA CYS A 335 6.63 4.19 19.97
C CYS A 335 7.83 4.02 19.04
N ASN A 336 8.99 3.73 19.59
CA ASN A 336 10.21 3.51 18.82
C ASN A 336 10.17 2.15 18.10
N VAL A 337 10.79 2.07 16.92
CA VAL A 337 10.99 0.80 16.22
C VAL A 337 11.93 -0.10 17.02
N HIS A 338 11.68 -1.41 16.99
CA HIS A 338 12.49 -2.42 17.69
C HIS A 338 12.61 -2.20 19.21
N ASP A 339 11.61 -1.57 19.82
CA ASP A 339 11.55 -1.33 21.25
C ASP A 339 10.23 -1.90 21.84
N PRO A 340 10.18 -3.20 22.18
CA PRO A 340 9.01 -3.81 22.78
C PRO A 340 8.58 -3.17 24.09
N LYS A 341 9.52 -2.55 24.84
CA LYS A 341 9.18 -1.87 26.10
C LYS A 341 8.46 -0.55 25.85
N ASP A 342 8.92 0.26 24.90
CA ASP A 342 8.22 1.50 24.50
C ASP A 342 6.87 1.18 23.85
N MET A 343 6.76 0.06 23.12
CA MET A 343 5.48 -0.43 22.58
C MET A 343 4.51 -0.86 23.68
N GLU A 344 4.99 -1.56 24.71
CA GLU A 344 4.20 -1.87 25.91
C GLU A 344 3.64 -0.59 26.55
N ASP A 345 4.49 0.41 26.76
CA ASP A 345 4.11 1.71 27.35
C ASP A 345 3.09 2.44 26.46
N ALA A 346 3.23 2.40 25.13
CA ALA A 346 2.26 2.95 24.17
C ALA A 346 0.91 2.24 24.24
N ILE A 347 0.91 0.90 24.37
CA ILE A 347 -0.34 0.14 24.55
C ILE A 347 -1.04 0.55 25.85
N LEU A 348 -0.28 0.71 26.94
CA LEU A 348 -0.85 1.15 28.23
C LEU A 348 -1.41 2.57 28.15
N ARG A 349 -0.69 3.52 27.53
CA ARG A 349 -1.19 4.89 27.31
C ARG A 349 -2.49 4.89 26.51
N MET A 350 -2.53 4.12 25.41
CA MET A 350 -3.73 4.00 24.58
C MET A 350 -4.89 3.37 25.36
N ALA A 351 -4.64 2.29 26.10
CA ALA A 351 -5.68 1.64 26.91
C ALA A 351 -6.26 2.58 27.97
N ALA A 352 -5.43 3.40 28.60
CA ALA A 352 -5.86 4.34 29.63
C ALA A 352 -6.73 5.49 29.09
N ARG A 353 -6.55 5.90 27.83
CA ARG A 353 -7.26 7.05 27.24
C ARG A 353 -8.30 6.70 26.16
N SER A 354 -8.36 5.45 25.73
CA SER A 354 -9.19 5.03 24.58
C SER A 354 -10.68 5.36 24.75
N ASP A 355 -11.18 5.46 26.00
CA ASP A 355 -12.56 5.82 26.28
C ASP A 355 -12.83 7.35 26.21
N THR A 356 -11.77 8.15 26.23
CA THR A 356 -11.85 9.61 26.15
C THR A 356 -11.61 10.16 24.76
N LEU A 357 -11.17 9.31 23.81
CA LEU A 357 -10.95 9.71 22.44
C LEU A 357 -12.25 9.97 21.70
N ASP A 358 -12.29 11.09 20.99
CA ASP A 358 -13.43 11.47 20.16
C ASP A 358 -13.37 10.72 18.82
N GLU A 359 -14.34 9.83 18.59
CA GLU A 359 -14.44 9.05 17.34
C GLU A 359 -14.50 9.94 16.10
N ALA A 360 -15.15 11.11 16.18
CA ALA A 360 -15.23 12.04 15.06
C ALA A 360 -13.84 12.60 14.70
N LYS A 361 -13.02 12.90 15.71
CA LYS A 361 -11.64 13.33 15.49
C LYS A 361 -10.75 12.21 14.93
N ILE A 362 -10.90 10.97 15.45
CA ILE A 362 -10.19 9.81 14.90
C ILE A 362 -10.51 9.64 13.42
N ARG A 363 -11.79 9.76 13.02
CA ARG A 363 -12.21 9.62 11.61
C ARG A 363 -11.80 10.79 10.72
N ALA A 364 -11.44 11.92 11.29
CA ALA A 364 -11.04 13.14 10.57
C ALA A 364 -9.53 13.27 10.37
N ALA A 365 -8.75 12.49 11.12
CA ALA A 365 -7.29 12.45 10.99
C ALA A 365 -6.86 11.69 9.72
#